data_8d9e44e1a529dc82576d4e925eb27b3c
#
_entry.id   8d9e44e1a529dc82576d4e925eb27b3c
#
_cell.length_a   1.000
_cell.length_b   1.000
_cell.length_c   1.000
_cell.angle_alpha   90.00
_cell.angle_beta   90.00
_cell.angle_gamma   90.00
#
_symmetry.space_group_name_H-M   'P 1'
#
loop_
_entity.id
_entity.type
_entity.pdbx_description
1 polymer ?
#
loop_
_entity_poly.entity_id
_entity_poly.type
_entity_poly.pdbx_seq_one_letter_code
_entity_poly.pdbx_strand_id
1 'polypeptide(L)'
;MSVSLHLRARVCGQDERYRPLAETGLHGVFAQTGGAGTLADPALYTVTLRNESDAPWQGVVLAELAFPHKEPRFFLPGFLYGRNRGEAPLRVDNRFPRLRRGAPQLPASPFWMVRGDRLSHPAAFALDGGRLYGLSAGPYLVNTQDGRRLWEPGVNGTLCGYAGFACSLEEGTLGHTIGYENAPWLFVQSHDIRERAPLGPDNCLTLGPGESFSYQLAVYDLPAPETRTVYDAVEAVYFRWHQPPREGAPLREATADIAGAIARDGWLAGEHSYCGIVLEQPDGSYYYNRIFSISWTNGLAVAEPMLQAALRLGDAAMRAQALDAIEYIAANARNPRTGLLYESWGPEGWHNRGWWFDGMHTRGHSGYLAGQSAYYLLKAADWDERLGGTAHPDWVALAGSVVVRLNAAKNGDAEYPFILSEETGAGLEYDSMGSAWCLAAAALYAKLTGDRSGLEEMARSEAHYYEAFVARGECYGGPLDTDKAVDSEGVLAYIRAARLLHELTGEALYLRHLRDALAYEFTYKLCYNSPLAVPPLGRIGWSSSGGSITSTCNPHIHPMSSTVLDEIAYLQAHAPDAYVAARLADTLAWSRQCHNTFDREYDYGRKGWMSERFCYSEGLQSQKYPDGSPAST
;
A
#
# COMPACT_ATOMS: atom_id res chain seq x y z
N MET A 1 -5.88 35.27 -2.87
CA MET A 1 -7.06 35.04 -2.01
C MET A 1 -6.57 34.14 -0.89
N SER A 2 -6.97 34.42 0.36
CA SER A 2 -6.65 33.58 1.51
C SER A 2 -7.56 32.36 1.53
N VAL A 3 -7.13 31.27 2.17
CA VAL A 3 -7.99 30.12 2.47
C VAL A 3 -9.19 30.51 3.30
N SER A 4 -10.29 29.79 3.16
CA SER A 4 -11.49 30.01 3.97
C SER A 4 -12.04 28.66 4.47
N LEU A 5 -12.56 28.67 5.70
CA LEU A 5 -13.19 27.51 6.32
C LEU A 5 -14.71 27.68 6.32
N HIS A 6 -15.42 26.66 5.90
CA HIS A 6 -16.88 26.64 5.81
C HIS A 6 -17.44 25.39 6.50
N LEU A 7 -18.65 25.50 7.06
CA LEU A 7 -19.43 24.38 7.56
C LEU A 7 -20.66 24.18 6.71
N ARG A 8 -20.83 22.96 6.24
CA ARG A 8 -21.98 22.50 5.48
C ARG A 8 -22.50 21.21 6.10
N ALA A 9 -23.76 20.89 5.93
CA ALA A 9 -24.30 19.62 6.40
C ALA A 9 -25.29 19.04 5.41
N ARG A 10 -25.44 17.73 5.50
CA ARG A 10 -26.48 16.94 4.84
C ARG A 10 -27.31 16.25 5.91
N VAL A 11 -28.60 16.61 5.99
CA VAL A 11 -29.52 16.07 7.00
C VAL A 11 -30.09 14.73 6.54
N CYS A 12 -30.11 13.75 7.42
CA CYS A 12 -30.66 12.43 7.14
C CYS A 12 -32.13 12.52 6.76
N GLY A 13 -32.51 11.87 5.67
CA GLY A 13 -33.90 11.80 5.18
C GLY A 13 -34.44 13.08 4.54
N GLN A 14 -33.66 14.17 4.48
CA GLN A 14 -34.18 15.44 3.93
C GLN A 14 -33.56 15.80 2.56
N ASP A 15 -32.29 15.49 2.31
CA ASP A 15 -31.60 15.97 1.12
C ASP A 15 -30.46 15.08 0.62
N GLU A 16 -30.18 15.21 -0.66
CA GLU A 16 -28.99 14.59 -1.27
C GLU A 16 -27.78 15.54 -1.36
N ARG A 17 -27.92 16.80 -0.95
CA ARG A 17 -26.88 17.83 -1.08
C ARG A 17 -26.47 18.40 0.27
N TYR A 18 -25.18 18.75 0.36
CA TYR A 18 -24.65 19.54 1.45
C TYR A 18 -25.09 20.99 1.32
N ARG A 19 -25.70 21.53 2.38
CA ARG A 19 -26.15 22.92 2.48
C ARG A 19 -25.33 23.67 3.54
N PRO A 20 -25.29 25.02 3.50
CA PRO A 20 -24.76 25.82 4.61
C PRO A 20 -25.36 25.37 5.93
N LEU A 21 -24.54 25.26 6.97
CA LEU A 21 -24.96 24.68 8.27
C LEU A 21 -26.15 25.41 8.88
N ALA A 22 -26.20 26.75 8.73
CA ALA A 22 -27.28 27.59 9.25
C ALA A 22 -28.68 27.23 8.66
N GLU A 23 -28.74 26.57 7.52
CA GLU A 23 -29.99 26.14 6.87
C GLU A 23 -30.48 24.78 7.40
N THR A 24 -29.73 24.12 8.29
CA THR A 24 -29.96 22.74 8.71
C THR A 24 -30.39 22.56 10.16
N GLY A 25 -30.56 23.66 10.90
CA GLY A 25 -30.89 23.63 12.32
C GLY A 25 -29.70 23.41 13.26
N LEU A 26 -28.49 23.30 12.70
CA LEU A 26 -27.24 23.29 13.46
C LEU A 26 -26.59 24.68 13.46
N HIS A 27 -26.08 25.08 14.62
CA HIS A 27 -25.11 26.15 14.75
C HIS A 27 -23.69 25.57 14.77
N GLY A 28 -22.74 26.23 14.10
CA GLY A 28 -21.37 25.78 14.06
C GLY A 28 -20.38 26.92 13.95
N VAL A 29 -19.27 26.79 14.67
CA VAL A 29 -18.21 27.80 14.69
C VAL A 29 -16.84 27.17 14.60
N PHE A 30 -15.90 27.89 13.95
CA PHE A 30 -14.47 27.65 14.02
C PHE A 30 -13.84 28.65 14.97
N ALA A 31 -13.15 28.18 15.99
CA ALA A 31 -12.32 29.00 16.86
C ALA A 31 -10.86 28.58 16.70
N GLN A 32 -10.00 29.47 16.24
CA GLN A 32 -8.57 29.19 16.22
C GLN A 32 -8.05 29.14 17.66
N THR A 33 -7.47 28.01 18.05
CA THR A 33 -7.08 27.72 19.42
C THR A 33 -5.57 27.61 19.62
N GLY A 34 -4.79 27.59 18.53
CA GLY A 34 -3.32 27.48 18.60
C GLY A 34 -2.67 27.21 17.25
N GLY A 35 -1.41 26.79 17.34
CA GLY A 35 -0.56 26.44 16.21
C GLY A 35 0.15 27.62 15.57
N ALA A 36 1.43 27.44 15.23
CA ALA A 36 2.27 28.45 14.59
C ALA A 36 2.09 28.51 13.06
N GLY A 37 1.28 27.62 12.48
CA GLY A 37 1.07 27.53 11.04
C GLY A 37 2.27 26.93 10.30
N THR A 38 2.99 26.01 10.91
CA THR A 38 4.09 25.24 10.30
C THR A 38 3.68 23.79 10.08
N LEU A 39 4.51 23.01 9.40
CA LEU A 39 4.26 21.55 9.25
C LEU A 39 4.17 20.84 10.60
N ALA A 40 5.12 21.07 11.49
CA ALA A 40 5.16 20.43 12.80
C ALA A 40 4.09 20.98 13.76
N ASP A 41 3.69 22.24 13.59
CA ASP A 41 2.70 22.92 14.42
C ASP A 41 1.68 23.69 13.53
N PRO A 42 0.75 22.95 12.86
CA PRO A 42 -0.26 23.54 11.98
C PRO A 42 -1.24 24.42 12.75
N ALA A 43 -1.93 25.30 12.04
CA ALA A 43 -2.98 26.10 12.65
C ALA A 43 -4.08 25.20 13.21
N LEU A 44 -4.38 25.31 14.51
CA LEU A 44 -5.37 24.49 15.21
C LEU A 44 -6.69 25.23 15.39
N TYR A 45 -7.76 24.59 15.01
CA TYR A 45 -9.12 25.07 15.18
C TYR A 45 -9.91 24.09 16.05
N THR A 46 -10.67 24.64 17.00
CA THR A 46 -11.78 23.90 17.61
C THR A 46 -13.03 24.17 16.77
N VAL A 47 -13.60 23.11 16.27
CA VAL A 47 -14.90 23.14 15.57
C VAL A 47 -15.96 22.74 16.59
N THR A 48 -16.91 23.62 16.84
CA THR A 48 -18.04 23.36 17.77
C THR A 48 -19.34 23.36 16.97
N LEU A 49 -20.11 22.29 17.14
CA LEU A 49 -21.43 22.08 16.55
C LEU A 49 -22.44 22.04 17.70
N ARG A 50 -23.60 22.69 17.53
CA ARG A 50 -24.70 22.69 18.51
C ARG A 50 -26.02 22.54 17.80
N ASN A 51 -26.85 21.63 18.29
CA ASN A 51 -28.23 21.52 17.87
C ASN A 51 -29.07 22.58 18.60
N GLU A 52 -29.54 23.59 17.87
CA GLU A 52 -30.37 24.66 18.43
C GLU A 52 -31.88 24.41 18.25
N SER A 53 -32.26 23.28 17.63
CA SER A 53 -33.64 22.90 17.46
C SER A 53 -34.20 22.13 18.66
N ASP A 54 -35.54 22.05 18.76
CA ASP A 54 -36.26 21.30 19.80
C ASP A 54 -36.34 19.79 19.49
N ALA A 55 -35.80 19.34 18.36
CA ALA A 55 -35.81 17.95 17.92
C ALA A 55 -34.40 17.40 17.75
N PRO A 56 -34.16 16.09 17.87
CA PRO A 56 -32.89 15.49 17.55
C PRO A 56 -32.49 15.79 16.10
N TRP A 57 -31.25 16.20 15.93
CA TRP A 57 -30.63 16.40 14.62
C TRP A 57 -29.79 15.17 14.23
N GLN A 58 -29.89 14.73 12.97
CA GLN A 58 -29.12 13.62 12.45
C GLN A 58 -28.64 13.91 11.03
N GLY A 59 -27.33 13.73 10.78
CA GLY A 59 -26.75 13.98 9.46
C GLY A 59 -25.23 13.88 9.45
N VAL A 60 -24.63 14.26 8.33
CA VAL A 60 -23.19 14.39 8.15
C VAL A 60 -22.82 15.86 8.05
N VAL A 61 -21.86 16.29 8.84
CA VAL A 61 -21.31 17.66 8.80
C VAL A 61 -19.98 17.64 8.08
N LEU A 62 -19.77 18.53 7.14
CA LEU A 62 -18.56 18.74 6.35
C LEU A 62 -17.92 20.07 6.78
N ALA A 63 -16.72 19.98 7.37
CA ALA A 63 -15.81 21.12 7.56
C ALA A 63 -14.93 21.21 6.31
N GLU A 64 -15.06 22.27 5.57
CA GLU A 64 -14.49 22.44 4.24
C GLU A 64 -13.44 23.54 4.23
N LEU A 65 -12.25 23.25 3.71
CA LEU A 65 -11.17 24.19 3.44
C LEU A 65 -11.21 24.53 1.95
N ALA A 66 -11.64 25.75 1.62
CA ALA A 66 -11.60 26.26 0.26
C ALA A 66 -10.30 27.03 0.03
N PHE A 67 -9.65 26.82 -1.12
CA PHE A 67 -8.41 27.49 -1.53
C PHE A 67 -8.50 27.96 -2.97
N PRO A 68 -7.70 29.00 -3.35
CA PRO A 68 -7.62 29.44 -4.73
C PRO A 68 -7.02 28.33 -5.59
N HIS A 69 -7.80 27.68 -6.41
CA HIS A 69 -7.33 26.55 -7.20
C HIS A 69 -7.23 26.89 -8.70
N LYS A 70 -6.21 26.30 -9.33
CA LYS A 70 -6.08 26.27 -10.79
C LYS A 70 -6.10 24.83 -11.29
N GLU A 71 -5.11 24.04 -10.85
CA GLU A 71 -4.97 22.62 -11.15
C GLU A 71 -4.43 21.87 -9.92
N PRO A 72 -5.25 21.74 -8.86
CA PRO A 72 -4.81 21.12 -7.63
C PRO A 72 -4.50 19.63 -7.84
N ARG A 73 -3.41 19.18 -7.20
CA ARG A 73 -3.06 17.78 -7.06
C ARG A 73 -3.39 17.36 -5.65
N PHE A 74 -4.33 16.43 -5.50
CA PHE A 74 -4.81 15.96 -4.21
C PHE A 74 -4.03 14.74 -3.73
N PHE A 75 -3.90 14.60 -2.40
CA PHE A 75 -3.28 13.47 -1.73
C PHE A 75 -4.12 13.10 -0.51
N LEU A 76 -4.80 11.95 -0.61
CA LEU A 76 -5.48 11.29 0.49
C LEU A 76 -4.72 9.98 0.75
N PRO A 77 -3.86 9.92 1.79
CA PRO A 77 -2.90 8.84 1.97
C PRO A 77 -3.55 7.44 1.98
N GLY A 78 -3.10 6.56 1.09
CA GLY A 78 -3.67 5.22 0.88
C GLY A 78 -4.87 5.17 -0.07
N PHE A 79 -5.40 6.30 -0.54
CA PHE A 79 -6.60 6.32 -1.40
C PHE A 79 -6.43 7.10 -2.71
N LEU A 80 -5.88 8.31 -2.66
CA LEU A 80 -5.77 9.17 -3.83
C LEU A 80 -4.40 9.85 -3.87
N TYR A 81 -3.73 9.76 -5.01
CA TYR A 81 -2.43 10.37 -5.29
C TYR A 81 -2.53 11.14 -6.61
N GLY A 82 -2.42 12.47 -6.53
CA GLY A 82 -2.68 13.34 -7.66
C GLY A 82 -4.12 13.18 -8.16
N ARG A 83 -4.29 12.50 -9.27
CA ARG A 83 -5.59 12.16 -9.85
C ARG A 83 -5.81 10.65 -9.99
N ASN A 84 -4.92 9.82 -9.44
CA ASN A 84 -4.84 8.38 -9.69
C ASN A 84 -4.88 8.09 -11.20
N ARG A 85 -4.01 8.76 -11.97
CA ARG A 85 -4.00 8.65 -13.43
C ARG A 85 -5.35 9.05 -14.09
N GLY A 86 -6.01 10.07 -13.56
CA GLY A 86 -7.34 10.53 -14.00
C GLY A 86 -7.48 10.82 -15.49
N GLU A 87 -6.38 11.10 -16.19
CA GLU A 87 -6.34 11.36 -17.63
C GLU A 87 -6.06 10.11 -18.47
N ALA A 88 -5.70 8.96 -17.86
CA ALA A 88 -5.49 7.73 -18.60
C ALA A 88 -6.82 7.18 -19.17
N PRO A 89 -6.79 6.39 -20.26
CA PRO A 89 -7.99 5.80 -20.83
C PRO A 89 -8.72 4.89 -19.82
N LEU A 90 -10.02 5.09 -19.65
CA LEU A 90 -10.85 4.30 -18.72
C LEU A 90 -10.84 2.79 -19.04
N ARG A 91 -10.62 2.43 -20.29
CA ARG A 91 -10.52 1.03 -20.72
C ARG A 91 -9.38 0.24 -20.06
N VAL A 92 -8.36 0.95 -19.57
CA VAL A 92 -7.15 0.31 -19.01
C VAL A 92 -7.28 0.14 -17.50
N ASP A 93 -8.17 0.90 -16.85
CA ASP A 93 -8.19 0.94 -15.40
C ASP A 93 -9.56 1.38 -14.87
N ASN A 94 -10.52 0.50 -14.98
CA ASN A 94 -11.87 0.71 -14.46
C ASN A 94 -12.07 0.18 -13.03
N ARG A 95 -10.99 -0.14 -12.32
CA ARG A 95 -11.03 -0.89 -11.05
C ARG A 95 -10.65 -0.06 -9.83
N PHE A 96 -10.25 1.20 -10.01
CA PHE A 96 -9.82 2.06 -8.91
C PHE A 96 -10.35 3.49 -9.05
N PRO A 97 -10.46 4.24 -7.93
CA PRO A 97 -11.00 5.59 -7.94
C PRO A 97 -10.11 6.54 -8.73
N ARG A 98 -10.69 7.38 -9.55
CA ARG A 98 -10.01 8.41 -10.34
C ARG A 98 -10.65 9.77 -10.10
N LEU A 99 -9.83 10.80 -10.04
CA LEU A 99 -10.30 12.18 -9.94
C LEU A 99 -10.31 12.84 -11.31
N ARG A 100 -11.48 13.22 -11.81
CA ARG A 100 -11.66 13.81 -13.15
C ARG A 100 -12.79 14.80 -13.15
N ARG A 101 -12.63 15.91 -13.89
CA ARG A 101 -13.70 16.90 -14.09
C ARG A 101 -14.91 16.30 -14.83
N GLY A 102 -16.09 16.86 -14.58
CA GLY A 102 -17.35 16.45 -15.20
C GLY A 102 -18.21 15.55 -14.30
N ALA A 103 -19.37 15.14 -14.79
CA ALA A 103 -20.28 14.30 -14.04
C ALA A 103 -19.63 12.97 -13.62
N PRO A 104 -19.95 12.44 -12.43
CA PRO A 104 -19.47 11.14 -11.99
C PRO A 104 -19.81 10.05 -13.00
N GLN A 105 -18.79 9.29 -13.41
CA GLN A 105 -18.90 8.12 -14.28
C GLN A 105 -17.89 7.09 -13.82
N LEU A 106 -18.35 5.97 -13.27
CA LEU A 106 -17.49 4.93 -12.73
C LEU A 106 -16.33 4.62 -13.68
N PRO A 107 -15.07 4.66 -13.23
CA PRO A 107 -14.56 4.90 -11.87
C PRO A 107 -14.17 6.36 -11.57
N ALA A 108 -14.51 7.31 -12.44
CA ALA A 108 -14.07 8.71 -12.37
C ALA A 108 -15.13 9.63 -11.78
N SER A 109 -14.69 10.54 -10.90
CA SER A 109 -15.55 11.55 -10.26
C SER A 109 -14.81 12.86 -10.08
N PRO A 110 -15.50 14.04 -10.14
CA PRO A 110 -14.90 15.31 -9.79
C PRO A 110 -14.70 15.51 -8.30
N PHE A 111 -15.25 14.65 -7.47
CA PHE A 111 -15.09 14.64 -6.02
C PHE A 111 -15.02 13.23 -5.48
N TRP A 112 -14.35 13.08 -4.34
CA TRP A 112 -14.36 11.87 -3.54
C TRP A 112 -14.57 12.19 -2.07
N MET A 113 -15.31 11.33 -1.42
CA MET A 113 -15.55 11.37 0.02
C MET A 113 -15.43 9.95 0.54
N VAL A 114 -14.57 9.75 1.54
CA VAL A 114 -14.21 8.42 2.05
C VAL A 114 -14.20 8.42 3.57
N ARG A 115 -14.57 7.29 4.15
CA ARG A 115 -14.45 7.07 5.59
C ARG A 115 -12.97 7.11 6.01
N GLY A 116 -12.70 7.69 7.18
CA GLY A 116 -11.33 7.95 7.63
C GLY A 116 -10.47 6.69 7.80
N ASP A 117 -11.06 5.58 8.21
CA ASP A 117 -10.34 4.30 8.33
C ASP A 117 -9.90 3.70 6.98
N ARG A 118 -10.34 4.27 5.87
CA ARG A 118 -9.84 3.96 4.51
C ARG A 118 -8.46 4.58 4.25
N LEU A 119 -8.04 5.53 5.06
CA LEU A 119 -6.79 6.27 4.91
C LEU A 119 -5.73 5.76 5.88
N SER A 120 -4.49 5.73 5.43
CA SER A 120 -3.35 5.35 6.28
C SER A 120 -3.01 6.42 7.32
N HIS A 121 -3.33 7.68 7.03
CA HIS A 121 -3.17 8.84 7.89
C HIS A 121 -4.47 9.64 7.90
N PRO A 122 -4.91 10.15 9.06
CA PRO A 122 -6.16 10.90 9.15
C PRO A 122 -5.98 12.34 8.64
N ALA A 123 -5.74 12.47 7.34
CA ALA A 123 -5.45 13.72 6.67
C ALA A 123 -5.81 13.71 5.19
N ALA A 124 -6.03 14.88 4.63
CA ALA A 124 -6.14 15.15 3.20
C ALA A 124 -5.34 16.40 2.84
N PHE A 125 -4.62 16.34 1.72
CA PHE A 125 -3.77 17.42 1.23
C PHE A 125 -4.05 17.76 -0.22
N ALA A 126 -3.70 19.00 -0.60
CA ALA A 126 -3.68 19.47 -1.98
C ALA A 126 -2.45 20.34 -2.23
N LEU A 127 -1.79 20.11 -3.37
CA LEU A 127 -0.75 20.99 -3.88
C LEU A 127 -1.34 21.84 -5.02
N ASP A 128 -1.25 23.15 -4.88
CA ASP A 128 -1.68 24.09 -5.91
C ASP A 128 -0.86 25.39 -5.86
N GLY A 129 -0.40 25.85 -7.01
CA GLY A 129 0.30 27.11 -7.13
C GLY A 129 1.55 27.28 -6.25
N GLY A 130 2.27 26.19 -5.95
CA GLY A 130 3.46 26.21 -5.09
C GLY A 130 3.12 26.26 -3.59
N ARG A 131 1.92 25.88 -3.21
CA ARG A 131 1.46 25.79 -1.82
C ARG A 131 0.87 24.42 -1.50
N LEU A 132 1.02 24.02 -0.24
CA LEU A 132 0.33 22.89 0.37
C LEU A 132 -0.86 23.41 1.16
N TYR A 133 -2.03 22.89 0.84
CA TYR A 133 -3.23 23.01 1.65
C TYR A 133 -3.53 21.66 2.28
N GLY A 134 -4.04 21.64 3.52
CA GLY A 134 -4.33 20.36 4.16
C GLY A 134 -5.27 20.48 5.35
N LEU A 135 -5.93 19.35 5.63
CA LEU A 135 -6.73 19.13 6.84
C LEU A 135 -6.26 17.83 7.49
N SER A 136 -6.15 17.85 8.83
CA SER A 136 -5.92 16.66 9.62
C SER A 136 -6.74 16.72 10.90
N ALA A 137 -7.30 15.59 11.32
CA ALA A 137 -8.04 15.45 12.56
C ALA A 137 -7.64 14.15 13.28
N GLY A 138 -8.11 13.92 14.51
CA GLY A 138 -7.88 12.64 15.20
C GLY A 138 -8.48 11.47 14.43
N PRO A 139 -7.86 10.27 14.48
CA PRO A 139 -8.40 9.09 13.84
C PRO A 139 -9.74 8.64 14.43
N TYR A 140 -10.06 9.15 15.63
CA TYR A 140 -11.33 8.91 16.31
C TYR A 140 -12.00 10.25 16.64
N LEU A 141 -13.31 10.30 16.50
CA LEU A 141 -14.09 11.46 16.92
C LEU A 141 -14.24 11.45 18.44
N VAL A 142 -13.59 12.41 19.07
CA VAL A 142 -13.66 12.63 20.52
C VAL A 142 -14.22 14.02 20.75
N ASN A 143 -15.29 14.12 21.56
CA ASN A 143 -15.79 15.39 22.01
C ASN A 143 -14.77 16.03 22.97
N THR A 144 -14.19 17.15 22.58
CA THR A 144 -13.16 17.83 23.38
C THR A 144 -13.69 18.48 24.66
N GLN A 145 -15.02 18.59 24.82
CA GLN A 145 -15.64 19.18 26.01
C GLN A 145 -15.73 18.20 27.19
N ASP A 146 -15.97 16.91 26.90
CA ASP A 146 -16.20 15.89 27.94
C ASP A 146 -15.35 14.63 27.75
N GLY A 147 -14.54 14.55 26.69
CA GLY A 147 -13.71 13.39 26.36
C GLY A 147 -14.49 12.19 25.84
N ARG A 148 -15.80 12.31 25.61
CA ARG A 148 -16.63 11.22 25.10
C ARG A 148 -16.24 10.89 23.66
N ARG A 149 -15.95 9.63 23.39
CA ARG A 149 -15.84 9.12 22.04
C ARG A 149 -17.23 8.93 21.44
N LEU A 150 -17.43 9.34 20.19
CA LEU A 150 -18.68 9.06 19.47
C LEU A 150 -18.83 7.58 19.12
N TRP A 151 -17.72 6.83 19.17
CA TRP A 151 -17.68 5.43 18.84
C TRP A 151 -17.12 4.62 20.01
N GLU A 152 -17.82 3.52 20.37
CA GLU A 152 -17.33 2.55 21.33
C GLU A 152 -17.20 1.17 20.67
N PRO A 153 -16.01 0.51 20.77
CA PRO A 153 -15.83 -0.85 20.26
C PRO A 153 -16.83 -1.81 20.92
N GLY A 154 -17.46 -2.66 20.12
CA GLY A 154 -18.27 -3.79 20.61
C GLY A 154 -19.78 -3.55 20.71
N VAL A 155 -20.28 -2.37 20.38
CA VAL A 155 -21.71 -2.14 20.26
C VAL A 155 -22.14 -2.33 18.80
N ASN A 156 -22.47 -3.55 18.41
CA ASN A 156 -23.07 -3.94 17.13
C ASN A 156 -22.34 -3.53 15.85
N GLY A 157 -21.05 -3.20 15.90
CA GLY A 157 -20.34 -2.71 14.73
C GLY A 157 -20.91 -1.41 14.16
N THR A 158 -21.74 -0.69 14.89
CA THR A 158 -22.32 0.58 14.48
C THR A 158 -21.26 1.68 14.50
N LEU A 159 -21.13 2.39 13.40
CA LEU A 159 -19.94 3.11 12.99
C LEU A 159 -20.11 4.62 12.99
N CYS A 160 -21.10 5.14 13.67
CA CYS A 160 -21.39 6.57 13.75
C CYS A 160 -20.24 7.41 14.34
N GLY A 161 -19.19 6.77 14.81
CA GLY A 161 -18.00 7.41 15.34
C GLY A 161 -16.90 7.72 14.34
N TYR A 162 -17.05 7.33 13.09
CA TYR A 162 -16.06 7.64 12.08
C TYR A 162 -16.22 9.05 11.52
N ALA A 163 -15.07 9.70 11.35
CA ALA A 163 -14.91 10.82 10.45
C ALA A 163 -14.67 10.32 9.03
N GLY A 164 -14.76 11.22 8.08
CA GLY A 164 -14.33 11.03 6.71
C GLY A 164 -13.47 12.17 6.23
N PHE A 165 -12.90 11.98 5.04
CA PHE A 165 -12.20 13.04 4.31
C PHE A 165 -12.76 13.16 2.90
N ALA A 166 -12.68 14.38 2.36
CA ALA A 166 -13.21 14.68 1.04
C ALA A 166 -12.25 15.55 0.25
N CYS A 167 -12.34 15.47 -1.07
CA CYS A 167 -11.72 16.41 -1.99
C CYS A 167 -12.67 16.71 -3.14
N SER A 168 -12.64 17.94 -3.65
CA SER A 168 -13.39 18.36 -4.85
C SER A 168 -12.50 19.10 -5.81
N LEU A 169 -12.36 18.56 -7.02
CA LEU A 169 -11.58 19.16 -8.10
C LEU A 169 -12.29 20.36 -8.71
N GLU A 170 -13.61 20.36 -8.73
CA GLU A 170 -14.40 21.46 -9.31
C GLU A 170 -14.52 22.64 -8.34
N GLU A 171 -14.70 22.37 -7.05
CA GLU A 171 -14.85 23.41 -6.04
C GLU A 171 -13.50 23.91 -5.49
N GLY A 172 -12.41 23.16 -5.70
CA GLY A 172 -11.09 23.48 -5.14
C GLY A 172 -11.10 23.42 -3.62
N THR A 173 -11.57 22.28 -3.08
CA THR A 173 -11.75 22.12 -1.62
C THR A 173 -11.21 20.81 -1.12
N LEU A 174 -10.81 20.82 0.15
CA LEU A 174 -10.62 19.65 0.99
C LEU A 174 -11.68 19.66 2.07
N GLY A 175 -12.13 18.48 2.51
CA GLY A 175 -13.14 18.33 3.54
C GLY A 175 -12.76 17.33 4.62
N HIS A 176 -13.20 17.63 5.84
CA HIS A 176 -13.27 16.67 6.94
C HIS A 176 -14.72 16.51 7.35
N THR A 177 -15.20 15.27 7.47
CA THR A 177 -16.60 15.00 7.80
C THR A 177 -16.75 14.45 9.21
N ILE A 178 -17.83 14.81 9.87
CA ILE A 178 -18.33 14.17 11.09
C ILE A 178 -19.59 13.40 10.71
N GLY A 179 -19.60 12.11 11.01
CA GLY A 179 -20.31 11.15 10.22
C GLY A 179 -19.52 10.87 8.94
N TYR A 180 -19.93 9.91 8.15
CA TYR A 180 -19.20 9.57 6.94
C TYR A 180 -20.11 9.17 5.79
N GLU A 181 -19.62 9.41 4.59
CA GLU A 181 -20.13 8.83 3.35
C GLU A 181 -18.95 8.28 2.54
N ASN A 182 -19.20 7.21 1.78
CA ASN A 182 -18.33 6.80 0.69
C ASN A 182 -19.00 7.22 -0.61
N ALA A 183 -18.59 8.35 -1.18
CA ALA A 183 -19.25 8.94 -2.34
C ALA A 183 -18.24 9.33 -3.44
N PRO A 184 -18.59 9.15 -4.73
CA PRO A 184 -19.87 8.63 -5.22
C PRO A 184 -20.03 7.11 -5.09
N TRP A 185 -18.93 6.35 -4.90
CA TRP A 185 -18.91 4.89 -4.74
C TRP A 185 -17.97 4.47 -3.62
N LEU A 186 -18.18 3.27 -3.09
CA LEU A 186 -17.28 2.57 -2.18
C LEU A 186 -16.44 1.56 -2.98
N PHE A 187 -15.12 1.75 -3.00
CA PHE A 187 -14.17 0.76 -3.50
C PHE A 187 -13.76 -0.17 -2.36
N VAL A 188 -14.22 -1.42 -2.40
CA VAL A 188 -13.83 -2.46 -1.44
C VAL A 188 -12.57 -3.17 -1.90
N GLN A 189 -12.52 -3.55 -3.18
CA GLN A 189 -11.37 -4.12 -3.88
C GLN A 189 -11.57 -3.99 -5.39
N SER A 190 -10.58 -4.34 -6.20
CA SER A 190 -10.57 -4.15 -7.66
C SER A 190 -11.80 -4.67 -8.41
N HIS A 191 -12.51 -5.65 -7.86
CA HIS A 191 -13.70 -6.26 -8.46
C HIS A 191 -14.97 -6.04 -7.62
N ASP A 192 -14.89 -5.39 -6.48
CA ASP A 192 -16.02 -5.15 -5.59
C ASP A 192 -16.17 -3.64 -5.34
N ILE A 193 -16.94 -3.00 -6.21
CA ILE A 193 -17.28 -1.60 -6.14
C ILE A 193 -18.76 -1.52 -5.81
N ARG A 194 -19.11 -0.81 -4.74
CA ARG A 194 -20.48 -0.72 -4.22
C ARG A 194 -21.00 0.70 -4.30
N GLU A 195 -22.33 0.80 -4.39
CA GLU A 195 -22.99 2.08 -4.21
C GLU A 195 -22.81 2.60 -2.78
N ARG A 196 -22.89 3.92 -2.61
CA ARG A 196 -22.84 4.54 -1.29
C ARG A 196 -24.04 4.06 -0.45
N ALA A 197 -23.80 3.80 0.83
CA ALA A 197 -24.88 3.54 1.77
C ALA A 197 -25.75 4.80 1.94
N PRO A 198 -27.08 4.64 2.08
CA PRO A 198 -27.94 5.76 2.44
C PRO A 198 -27.55 6.30 3.82
N LEU A 199 -27.82 7.59 4.07
CA LEU A 199 -27.62 8.16 5.40
C LEU A 199 -28.60 7.54 6.41
N GLY A 200 -28.07 7.18 7.57
CA GLY A 200 -28.80 6.57 8.67
C GLY A 200 -28.02 6.66 9.99
N PRO A 201 -28.54 6.02 11.06
CA PRO A 201 -27.91 6.08 12.39
C PRO A 201 -26.46 5.63 12.40
N ASP A 202 -26.09 4.71 11.52
CA ASP A 202 -24.77 4.06 11.52
C ASP A 202 -23.65 4.95 10.96
N ASN A 203 -23.99 5.92 10.13
CA ASN A 203 -23.02 6.80 9.48
C ASN A 203 -23.26 8.29 9.71
N CYS A 204 -24.25 8.67 10.52
CA CYS A 204 -24.57 10.04 10.84
C CYS A 204 -24.14 10.44 12.25
N LEU A 205 -23.76 11.71 12.41
CA LEU A 205 -23.75 12.34 13.72
C LEU A 205 -25.20 12.53 14.20
N THR A 206 -25.49 12.20 15.46
CA THR A 206 -26.77 12.47 16.10
C THR A 206 -26.54 13.38 17.30
N LEU A 207 -27.26 14.51 17.36
CA LEU A 207 -27.25 15.46 18.48
C LEU A 207 -28.67 15.67 18.97
N GLY A 208 -28.90 15.46 20.28
CA GLY A 208 -30.15 15.81 20.95
C GLY A 208 -30.38 17.33 20.99
N PRO A 209 -31.60 17.80 21.36
CA PRO A 209 -31.90 19.22 21.53
C PRO A 209 -30.91 19.88 22.52
N GLY A 210 -30.26 20.97 22.10
CA GLY A 210 -29.28 21.70 22.89
C GLY A 210 -27.93 21.00 23.07
N GLU A 211 -27.75 19.78 22.57
CA GLU A 211 -26.49 19.04 22.64
C GLU A 211 -25.42 19.68 21.75
N SER A 212 -24.16 19.62 22.21
CA SER A 212 -23.01 20.13 21.51
C SER A 212 -21.96 19.04 21.31
N PHE A 213 -21.22 19.16 20.21
CA PHE A 213 -20.05 18.35 19.91
C PHE A 213 -18.90 19.25 19.44
N SER A 214 -17.73 19.09 20.03
CA SER A 214 -16.54 19.85 19.65
C SER A 214 -15.37 18.93 19.37
N TYR A 215 -14.58 19.24 18.35
CA TYR A 215 -13.36 18.49 18.00
C TYR A 215 -12.27 19.43 17.50
N GLN A 216 -11.03 18.93 17.45
CA GLN A 216 -9.89 19.66 16.90
C GLN A 216 -9.66 19.32 15.44
N LEU A 217 -9.43 20.36 14.63
CA LEU A 217 -9.05 20.30 13.24
C LEU A 217 -7.72 21.04 13.04
N ALA A 218 -6.72 20.38 12.47
CA ALA A 218 -5.48 20.99 12.05
C ALA A 218 -5.59 21.43 10.59
N VAL A 219 -5.16 22.65 10.30
CA VAL A 219 -5.21 23.28 8.98
C VAL A 219 -3.80 23.63 8.53
N TYR A 220 -3.45 23.23 7.33
CA TYR A 220 -2.17 23.52 6.67
C TYR A 220 -2.41 24.50 5.52
N ASP A 221 -1.59 25.55 5.46
CA ASP A 221 -1.49 26.51 4.36
C ASP A 221 -0.05 27.03 4.29
N LEU A 222 0.80 26.33 3.54
CA LEU A 222 2.26 26.46 3.59
C LEU A 222 2.85 26.58 2.18
N PRO A 223 4.01 27.25 2.01
CA PRO A 223 4.79 27.14 0.77
C PRO A 223 5.20 25.70 0.51
N ALA A 224 5.02 25.23 -0.71
CA ALA A 224 5.33 23.87 -1.13
C ALA A 224 5.77 23.84 -2.61
N PRO A 225 7.04 24.06 -2.89
CA PRO A 225 7.54 24.07 -4.28
C PRO A 225 7.57 22.67 -4.89
N GLU A 226 7.62 21.62 -4.07
CA GLU A 226 7.80 20.23 -4.48
C GLU A 226 6.79 19.28 -3.81
N THR A 227 6.55 18.14 -4.43
CA THR A 227 5.70 17.06 -3.86
C THR A 227 6.26 16.54 -2.54
N ARG A 228 7.58 16.63 -2.32
CA ARG A 228 8.26 16.28 -1.09
C ARG A 228 7.57 16.88 0.15
N THR A 229 7.05 18.10 0.04
CA THR A 229 6.33 18.75 1.15
C THR A 229 5.09 17.97 1.61
N VAL A 230 4.47 17.17 0.72
CA VAL A 230 3.38 16.25 1.13
C VAL A 230 3.90 15.15 2.02
N TYR A 231 5.07 14.57 1.71
CA TYR A 231 5.69 13.54 2.54
C TYR A 231 6.04 14.08 3.94
N ASP A 232 6.60 15.29 3.97
CA ASP A 232 6.92 15.98 5.23
C ASP A 232 5.63 16.29 6.04
N ALA A 233 4.52 16.60 5.37
CA ALA A 233 3.23 16.78 6.03
C ALA A 233 2.65 15.47 6.57
N VAL A 234 2.79 14.38 5.83
CA VAL A 234 2.41 13.03 6.29
C VAL A 234 3.25 12.60 7.50
N GLU A 235 4.56 12.89 7.50
CA GLU A 235 5.43 12.71 8.66
C GLU A 235 4.95 13.50 9.88
N ALA A 236 4.57 14.77 9.71
CA ALA A 236 4.04 15.59 10.79
C ALA A 236 2.71 15.04 11.35
N VAL A 237 1.83 14.54 10.47
CA VAL A 237 0.58 13.85 10.86
C VAL A 237 0.88 12.56 11.61
N TYR A 238 1.89 11.80 11.17
CA TYR A 238 2.34 10.60 11.88
C TYR A 238 2.71 10.95 13.33
N PHE A 239 3.62 11.87 13.56
CA PHE A 239 4.04 12.22 14.94
C PHE A 239 2.91 12.78 15.80
N ARG A 240 1.88 13.36 15.18
CA ARG A 240 0.71 13.87 15.92
C ARG A 240 -0.25 12.76 16.35
N TRP A 241 -0.47 11.73 15.52
CA TRP A 241 -1.54 10.76 15.71
C TRP A 241 -1.04 9.31 15.82
N HIS A 242 0.27 9.10 15.84
CA HIS A 242 0.86 7.77 15.90
C HIS A 242 0.36 6.98 17.11
N GLN A 243 -0.01 5.74 16.83
CA GLN A 243 -0.30 4.72 17.81
C GLN A 243 0.58 3.52 17.49
N PRO A 244 1.34 2.99 18.46
CA PRO A 244 2.21 1.86 18.19
C PRO A 244 1.41 0.62 17.79
N PRO A 245 1.94 -0.23 16.91
CA PRO A 245 1.34 -1.54 16.65
C PRO A 245 1.44 -2.42 17.90
N ARG A 246 0.60 -3.45 17.95
CA ARG A 246 0.71 -4.53 18.92
C ARG A 246 2.08 -5.20 18.78
N GLU A 247 2.71 -5.54 19.89
CA GLU A 247 3.88 -6.41 19.89
C GLU A 247 3.48 -7.82 19.42
N GLY A 248 4.15 -8.31 18.37
CA GLY A 248 3.99 -9.66 17.84
C GLY A 248 4.91 -10.67 18.50
N ALA A 249 4.93 -11.90 17.97
CA ALA A 249 5.85 -12.94 18.40
C ALA A 249 7.31 -12.49 18.29
N PRO A 250 8.25 -13.02 19.12
CA PRO A 250 9.67 -12.75 18.95
C PRO A 250 10.15 -13.08 17.53
N LEU A 251 11.01 -12.25 16.96
CA LEU A 251 11.41 -12.35 15.54
C LEU A 251 11.88 -13.77 15.14
N ARG A 252 12.71 -14.41 15.98
CA ARG A 252 13.20 -15.75 15.70
C ARG A 252 12.09 -16.80 15.72
N GLU A 253 11.12 -16.67 16.61
CA GLU A 253 9.96 -17.57 16.70
C GLU A 253 9.04 -17.36 15.49
N ALA A 254 8.70 -16.12 15.14
CA ALA A 254 7.92 -15.81 13.96
C ALA A 254 8.57 -16.37 12.68
N THR A 255 9.90 -16.20 12.53
CA THR A 255 10.64 -16.76 11.40
C THR A 255 10.55 -18.28 11.37
N ALA A 256 10.75 -18.94 12.51
CA ALA A 256 10.67 -20.40 12.61
C ALA A 256 9.26 -20.93 12.33
N ASP A 257 8.24 -20.25 12.84
CA ASP A 257 6.84 -20.62 12.64
C ASP A 257 6.42 -20.52 11.16
N ILE A 258 6.71 -19.39 10.52
CA ILE A 258 6.35 -19.15 9.12
C ILE A 258 7.15 -20.07 8.19
N ALA A 259 8.47 -20.11 8.32
CA ALA A 259 9.31 -20.96 7.48
C ALA A 259 9.04 -22.44 7.69
N GLY A 260 8.82 -22.85 8.95
CA GLY A 260 8.43 -24.22 9.29
C GLY A 260 7.09 -24.64 8.68
N ALA A 261 6.11 -23.71 8.64
CA ALA A 261 4.83 -23.96 7.99
C ALA A 261 4.97 -24.09 6.46
N ILE A 262 5.72 -23.19 5.84
CA ILE A 262 5.97 -23.24 4.38
C ILE A 262 6.70 -24.54 4.01
N ALA A 263 7.71 -24.94 4.77
CA ALA A 263 8.45 -26.19 4.54
C ALA A 263 7.60 -27.45 4.72
N ARG A 264 6.71 -27.46 5.73
CA ARG A 264 5.88 -28.61 6.08
C ARG A 264 4.64 -28.73 5.20
N ASP A 265 3.94 -27.61 5.01
CA ASP A 265 2.60 -27.61 4.41
C ASP A 265 2.61 -27.10 2.96
N GLY A 266 3.57 -26.23 2.59
CA GLY A 266 3.65 -25.63 1.24
C GLY A 266 4.59 -26.35 0.28
N TRP A 267 5.52 -27.18 0.75
CA TRP A 267 6.48 -27.85 -0.13
C TRP A 267 5.85 -28.98 -0.95
N LEU A 268 5.99 -28.91 -2.26
CA LEU A 268 5.50 -29.88 -3.24
C LEU A 268 6.69 -30.51 -3.97
N ALA A 269 7.20 -31.62 -3.43
CA ALA A 269 8.43 -32.25 -3.91
C ALA A 269 8.37 -32.73 -5.37
N GLY A 270 7.19 -33.16 -5.85
CA GLY A 270 7.01 -33.60 -7.25
C GLY A 270 7.05 -32.45 -8.26
N GLU A 271 6.81 -31.24 -7.80
CA GLU A 271 6.81 -30.00 -8.60
C GLU A 271 8.06 -29.15 -8.36
N HIS A 272 8.94 -29.55 -7.46
CA HIS A 272 10.14 -28.80 -7.07
C HIS A 272 9.82 -27.35 -6.66
N SER A 273 8.72 -27.13 -5.94
CA SER A 273 8.24 -25.79 -5.62
C SER A 273 7.47 -25.72 -4.32
N TYR A 274 7.37 -24.50 -3.82
CA TYR A 274 6.44 -24.16 -2.76
C TYR A 274 5.09 -23.75 -3.36
N CYS A 275 3.99 -24.22 -2.73
CA CYS A 275 2.66 -23.72 -3.06
C CYS A 275 2.49 -22.30 -2.52
N GLY A 276 2.16 -21.35 -3.39
CA GLY A 276 1.94 -19.97 -2.99
C GLY A 276 0.56 -19.73 -2.36
N ILE A 277 -0.43 -20.55 -2.71
CA ILE A 277 -1.82 -20.40 -2.25
C ILE A 277 -2.33 -21.75 -1.76
N VAL A 278 -2.69 -21.81 -0.48
CA VAL A 278 -3.36 -22.94 0.13
C VAL A 278 -4.70 -22.48 0.69
N LEU A 279 -5.78 -23.14 0.28
CA LEU A 279 -7.14 -22.81 0.70
C LEU A 279 -7.69 -23.91 1.60
N GLU A 280 -8.16 -23.55 2.81
CA GLU A 280 -8.92 -24.47 3.66
C GLU A 280 -10.33 -24.62 3.09
N GLN A 281 -10.76 -25.87 2.89
CA GLN A 281 -12.08 -26.20 2.37
C GLN A 281 -13.10 -26.35 3.51
N PRO A 282 -14.40 -26.21 3.25
CA PRO A 282 -15.45 -26.37 4.28
C PRO A 282 -15.44 -27.74 5.00
N ASP A 283 -14.92 -28.78 4.36
CA ASP A 283 -14.77 -30.13 4.94
C ASP A 283 -13.48 -30.32 5.76
N GLY A 284 -12.69 -29.25 5.93
CA GLY A 284 -11.40 -29.27 6.64
C GLY A 284 -10.23 -29.81 5.81
N SER A 285 -10.44 -30.14 4.55
CA SER A 285 -9.34 -30.47 3.62
C SER A 285 -8.65 -29.19 3.10
N TYR A 286 -7.52 -29.35 2.44
CA TYR A 286 -6.76 -28.24 1.89
C TYR A 286 -6.62 -28.37 0.37
N TYR A 287 -6.92 -27.29 -0.34
CA TYR A 287 -6.62 -27.16 -1.76
C TYR A 287 -5.27 -26.44 -1.93
N TYR A 288 -4.38 -27.04 -2.72
CA TYR A 288 -3.08 -26.50 -3.07
C TYR A 288 -3.10 -26.03 -4.52
N ASN A 289 -2.86 -24.74 -4.77
CA ASN A 289 -2.71 -24.24 -6.13
C ASN A 289 -1.42 -24.82 -6.74
N ARG A 290 -1.56 -25.47 -7.91
CA ARG A 290 -0.46 -26.09 -8.64
C ARG A 290 -0.05 -25.35 -9.92
N ILE A 291 -0.40 -24.09 -10.00
CA ILE A 291 0.11 -23.19 -11.02
C ILE A 291 1.19 -22.34 -10.36
N PHE A 292 2.43 -22.51 -10.82
CA PHE A 292 3.59 -21.89 -10.20
C PHE A 292 4.07 -20.71 -11.01
N SER A 293 4.34 -19.59 -10.34
CA SER A 293 5.05 -18.45 -10.91
C SER A 293 6.56 -18.59 -10.68
N ILE A 294 7.35 -18.04 -11.59
CA ILE A 294 8.81 -17.96 -11.44
C ILE A 294 9.22 -17.14 -10.21
N SER A 295 8.38 -16.17 -9.88
CA SER A 295 8.53 -15.26 -8.76
C SER A 295 7.15 -14.71 -8.38
N TRP A 296 7.03 -13.74 -7.46
CA TRP A 296 5.83 -13.08 -6.97
C TRP A 296 5.10 -13.87 -5.87
N THR A 297 4.24 -14.86 -6.17
CA THR A 297 3.47 -15.62 -5.17
C THR A 297 4.16 -16.91 -4.71
N ASN A 298 5.09 -17.40 -5.49
CA ASN A 298 5.89 -18.60 -5.22
C ASN A 298 7.22 -18.53 -6.00
N GLY A 299 7.80 -19.67 -6.38
CA GLY A 299 9.06 -19.69 -7.08
C GLY A 299 10.19 -19.02 -6.29
N LEU A 300 10.99 -18.19 -6.95
CA LEU A 300 12.17 -17.56 -6.35
C LEU A 300 11.81 -16.57 -5.24
N ALA A 301 10.63 -15.92 -5.28
CA ALA A 301 10.18 -15.01 -4.23
C ALA A 301 9.89 -15.70 -2.90
N VAL A 302 9.69 -17.02 -2.90
CA VAL A 302 9.55 -17.85 -1.70
C VAL A 302 10.82 -18.65 -1.42
N ALA A 303 11.42 -19.23 -2.44
CA ALA A 303 12.58 -20.11 -2.27
C ALA A 303 13.81 -19.36 -1.71
N GLU A 304 14.05 -18.10 -2.11
CA GLU A 304 15.15 -17.30 -1.58
C GLU A 304 14.98 -16.98 -0.08
N PRO A 305 13.83 -16.42 0.40
CA PRO A 305 13.62 -16.23 1.83
C PRO A 305 13.64 -17.53 2.64
N MET A 306 13.17 -18.64 2.07
CA MET A 306 13.27 -19.97 2.70
C MET A 306 14.71 -20.41 2.85
N LEU A 307 15.58 -20.16 1.85
CA LEU A 307 17.02 -20.41 1.95
C LEU A 307 17.65 -19.58 3.07
N GLN A 308 17.35 -18.29 3.16
CA GLN A 308 17.82 -17.43 4.24
C GLN A 308 17.35 -17.93 5.62
N ALA A 309 16.07 -18.26 5.75
CA ALA A 309 15.53 -18.77 7.00
C ALA A 309 16.23 -20.08 7.43
N ALA A 310 16.39 -21.01 6.49
CA ALA A 310 17.07 -22.27 6.73
C ALA A 310 18.53 -22.09 7.22
N LEU A 311 19.28 -21.20 6.56
CA LEU A 311 20.66 -20.86 6.94
C LEU A 311 20.74 -20.25 8.35
N ARG A 312 19.84 -19.31 8.66
CA ARG A 312 19.78 -18.65 9.99
C ARG A 312 19.30 -19.55 11.12
N LEU A 313 18.39 -20.49 10.82
CA LEU A 313 17.86 -21.44 11.78
C LEU A 313 18.74 -22.69 11.93
N GLY A 314 19.66 -22.95 10.98
CA GLY A 314 20.50 -24.13 10.93
C GLY A 314 19.71 -25.39 10.50
N ASP A 315 18.64 -25.23 9.70
CA ASP A 315 17.78 -26.33 9.24
C ASP A 315 18.23 -26.86 7.87
N ALA A 316 18.92 -28.00 7.87
CA ALA A 316 19.45 -28.61 6.67
C ALA A 316 18.37 -29.17 5.73
N ALA A 317 17.22 -29.63 6.26
CA ALA A 317 16.14 -30.15 5.43
C ALA A 317 15.42 -29.02 4.69
N MET A 318 15.12 -27.93 5.39
CA MET A 318 14.55 -26.71 4.79
C MET A 318 15.50 -26.10 3.74
N ARG A 319 16.83 -26.09 4.03
CA ARG A 319 17.84 -25.65 3.05
C ARG A 319 17.81 -26.52 1.79
N ALA A 320 17.73 -27.83 1.93
CA ALA A 320 17.66 -28.76 0.78
C ALA A 320 16.42 -28.52 -0.09
N GLN A 321 15.24 -28.26 0.51
CA GLN A 321 14.03 -27.91 -0.23
C GLN A 321 14.19 -26.57 -1.00
N ALA A 322 14.74 -25.55 -0.33
CA ALA A 322 14.95 -24.25 -0.96
C ALA A 322 15.93 -24.32 -2.14
N LEU A 323 17.03 -25.07 -1.98
CA LEU A 323 18.01 -25.30 -3.04
C LEU A 323 17.39 -26.07 -4.21
N ASP A 324 16.63 -27.14 -3.92
CA ASP A 324 15.94 -27.94 -4.97
C ASP A 324 15.01 -27.04 -5.81
N ALA A 325 14.22 -26.16 -5.19
CA ALA A 325 13.36 -25.22 -5.90
C ALA A 325 14.14 -24.24 -6.79
N ILE A 326 15.23 -23.66 -6.26
CA ILE A 326 16.06 -22.70 -6.98
C ILE A 326 16.79 -23.38 -8.15
N GLU A 327 17.38 -24.56 -7.91
CA GLU A 327 18.10 -25.35 -8.93
C GLU A 327 17.17 -25.80 -10.07
N TYR A 328 15.93 -26.24 -9.71
CA TYR A 328 14.93 -26.62 -10.70
C TYR A 328 14.59 -25.45 -11.64
N ILE A 329 14.36 -24.27 -11.09
CA ILE A 329 14.08 -23.05 -11.86
C ILE A 329 15.31 -22.67 -12.70
N ALA A 330 16.50 -22.64 -12.12
CA ALA A 330 17.74 -22.26 -12.81
C ALA A 330 18.05 -23.18 -13.99
N ALA A 331 17.76 -24.48 -13.87
CA ALA A 331 17.99 -25.46 -14.92
C ALA A 331 16.95 -25.45 -16.05
N ASN A 332 15.69 -25.11 -15.75
CA ASN A 332 14.58 -25.37 -16.67
C ASN A 332 13.86 -24.12 -17.19
N ALA A 333 13.93 -22.98 -16.46
CA ALA A 333 13.08 -21.84 -16.75
C ALA A 333 13.54 -20.98 -17.94
N ARG A 334 14.72 -21.23 -18.53
CA ARG A 334 15.23 -20.39 -19.61
C ARG A 334 14.42 -20.60 -20.90
N ASN A 335 13.78 -19.54 -21.39
CA ASN A 335 13.15 -19.52 -22.71
C ASN A 335 14.25 -19.39 -23.79
N PRO A 336 14.47 -20.42 -24.65
CA PRO A 336 15.55 -20.37 -25.64
C PRO A 336 15.30 -19.35 -26.77
N ARG A 337 14.06 -18.90 -26.95
CA ARG A 337 13.68 -17.94 -27.99
C ARG A 337 14.05 -16.50 -27.58
N THR A 338 13.68 -16.10 -26.39
CA THR A 338 13.85 -14.72 -25.91
C THR A 338 15.13 -14.53 -25.09
N GLY A 339 15.64 -15.60 -24.48
CA GLY A 339 16.73 -15.57 -23.50
C GLY A 339 16.30 -15.09 -22.12
N LEU A 340 15.02 -14.76 -21.92
CA LEU A 340 14.42 -14.49 -20.61
C LEU A 340 14.03 -15.79 -19.91
N LEU A 341 13.54 -15.71 -18.68
CA LEU A 341 12.95 -16.85 -18.00
C LEU A 341 11.46 -16.94 -18.33
N TYR A 342 10.91 -18.16 -18.43
CA TYR A 342 9.48 -18.37 -18.45
C TYR A 342 8.85 -17.85 -17.16
N GLU A 343 7.62 -17.38 -17.20
CA GLU A 343 6.98 -16.75 -16.05
C GLU A 343 6.24 -17.71 -15.12
N SER A 344 5.85 -18.86 -15.65
CA SER A 344 5.11 -19.86 -14.90
C SER A 344 5.30 -21.26 -15.46
N TRP A 345 4.96 -22.26 -14.66
CA TRP A 345 4.89 -23.66 -15.09
C TRP A 345 3.75 -24.40 -14.42
N GLY A 346 3.35 -25.48 -15.01
CA GLY A 346 2.30 -26.37 -14.53
C GLY A 346 2.36 -27.71 -15.23
N PRO A 347 1.31 -28.54 -15.14
CA PRO A 347 1.25 -29.86 -15.77
C PRO A 347 1.49 -29.86 -17.28
N GLU A 348 1.21 -28.73 -17.95
CA GLU A 348 1.38 -28.56 -19.41
C GLU A 348 2.77 -28.05 -19.80
N GLY A 349 3.67 -27.81 -18.83
CA GLY A 349 5.02 -27.29 -19.04
C GLY A 349 5.21 -25.84 -18.66
N TRP A 350 6.20 -25.20 -19.30
CA TRP A 350 6.61 -23.83 -19.04
C TRP A 350 5.88 -22.84 -19.95
N HIS A 351 5.47 -21.70 -19.38
CA HIS A 351 4.69 -20.67 -20.07
C HIS A 351 5.37 -19.31 -19.97
N ASN A 352 5.24 -18.51 -21.05
CA ASN A 352 5.75 -17.13 -21.10
C ASN A 352 4.90 -16.13 -20.33
N ARG A 353 3.75 -16.55 -19.82
CA ARG A 353 2.74 -15.70 -19.22
C ARG A 353 2.26 -16.28 -17.91
N GLY A 354 2.23 -15.45 -16.87
CA GLY A 354 1.69 -15.82 -15.58
C GLY A 354 0.15 -15.95 -15.60
N TRP A 355 -0.38 -16.72 -14.67
CA TRP A 355 -1.83 -16.92 -14.49
C TRP A 355 -2.58 -15.67 -14.02
N TRP A 356 -1.86 -14.72 -13.37
CA TRP A 356 -2.37 -13.43 -12.89
C TRP A 356 -2.62 -12.42 -14.01
N PHE A 357 -2.24 -12.70 -15.22
CA PHE A 357 -2.37 -11.79 -16.36
C PHE A 357 -3.82 -11.75 -16.84
N ASP A 358 -4.49 -10.62 -16.69
CA ASP A 358 -5.91 -10.47 -16.95
C ASP A 358 -6.30 -10.32 -18.43
N GLY A 359 -5.33 -10.14 -19.31
CA GLY A 359 -5.55 -9.96 -20.74
C GLY A 359 -5.87 -8.53 -21.17
N MET A 360 -5.82 -7.56 -20.26
CA MET A 360 -6.09 -6.15 -20.57
C MET A 360 -4.90 -5.45 -21.21
N HIS A 361 -3.68 -5.95 -20.97
CA HIS A 361 -2.43 -5.45 -21.53
C HIS A 361 -2.01 -6.23 -22.77
N THR A 362 -1.02 -5.72 -23.49
CA THR A 362 -0.38 -6.42 -24.59
C THR A 362 0.16 -7.77 -24.09
N ARG A 363 -0.07 -8.83 -24.85
CA ARG A 363 0.40 -10.16 -24.49
C ARG A 363 1.94 -10.24 -24.55
N GLY A 364 2.55 -10.76 -23.51
CA GLY A 364 4.01 -10.90 -23.44
C GLY A 364 4.53 -11.26 -22.05
N HIS A 365 5.85 -11.24 -21.89
CA HIS A 365 6.48 -11.35 -20.58
C HIS A 365 6.30 -10.07 -19.76
N SER A 366 6.24 -10.20 -18.45
CA SER A 366 6.28 -9.08 -17.52
C SER A 366 7.71 -8.62 -17.22
N GLY A 367 7.99 -7.34 -17.37
CA GLY A 367 9.24 -6.74 -16.90
C GLY A 367 9.41 -6.87 -15.39
N TYR A 368 8.30 -6.75 -14.63
CA TYR A 368 8.27 -6.98 -13.18
C TYR A 368 8.84 -8.36 -12.83
N LEU A 369 8.28 -9.43 -13.39
CA LEU A 369 8.68 -10.80 -13.06
C LEU A 369 10.07 -11.17 -13.59
N ALA A 370 10.41 -10.71 -14.78
CA ALA A 370 11.73 -10.94 -15.34
C ALA A 370 12.84 -10.31 -14.49
N GLY A 371 12.62 -9.07 -14.04
CA GLY A 371 13.54 -8.38 -13.12
C GLY A 371 13.56 -9.01 -11.73
N GLN A 372 12.40 -9.29 -11.15
CA GLN A 372 12.28 -9.86 -9.81
C GLN A 372 12.93 -11.25 -9.72
N SER A 373 12.72 -12.09 -10.72
CA SER A 373 13.32 -13.44 -10.76
C SER A 373 14.86 -13.39 -10.84
N ALA A 374 15.41 -12.52 -11.68
CA ALA A 374 16.85 -12.31 -11.74
C ALA A 374 17.42 -11.77 -10.41
N TYR A 375 16.72 -10.83 -9.78
CA TYR A 375 17.11 -10.28 -8.49
C TYR A 375 17.15 -11.35 -7.39
N TYR A 376 16.09 -12.15 -7.24
CA TYR A 376 16.05 -13.19 -6.20
C TYR A 376 17.01 -14.35 -6.47
N LEU A 377 17.29 -14.68 -7.73
CA LEU A 377 18.32 -15.68 -8.05
C LEU A 377 19.72 -15.20 -7.64
N LEU A 378 20.05 -13.94 -7.90
CA LEU A 378 21.30 -13.31 -7.46
C LEU A 378 21.39 -13.24 -5.94
N LYS A 379 20.29 -12.87 -5.29
CA LYS A 379 20.21 -12.76 -3.83
C LYS A 379 20.39 -14.12 -3.15
N ALA A 380 19.81 -15.18 -3.73
CA ALA A 380 20.00 -16.55 -3.27
C ALA A 380 21.48 -17.00 -3.37
N ALA A 381 22.14 -16.67 -4.50
CA ALA A 381 23.55 -16.96 -4.68
C ALA A 381 24.43 -16.25 -3.63
N ASP A 382 24.20 -14.95 -3.39
CA ASP A 382 24.93 -14.17 -2.38
C ASP A 382 24.74 -14.74 -0.96
N TRP A 383 23.50 -15.09 -0.58
CA TRP A 383 23.24 -15.61 0.76
C TRP A 383 23.81 -17.01 0.99
N ASP A 384 23.73 -17.92 0.02
CA ASP A 384 24.28 -19.26 0.19
C ASP A 384 25.82 -19.25 0.18
N GLU A 385 26.46 -18.36 -0.59
CA GLU A 385 27.89 -18.17 -0.52
C GLU A 385 28.33 -17.63 0.85
N ARG A 386 27.66 -16.59 1.35
CA ARG A 386 28.06 -15.90 2.59
C ARG A 386 27.75 -16.68 3.86
N LEU A 387 26.66 -17.40 3.93
CA LEU A 387 26.21 -18.13 5.14
C LEU A 387 26.30 -19.65 4.99
N GLY A 388 26.12 -20.18 3.79
CA GLY A 388 26.16 -21.60 3.47
C GLY A 388 27.53 -22.09 2.98
N GLY A 389 28.42 -21.17 2.60
CA GLY A 389 29.75 -21.46 2.10
C GLY A 389 29.77 -22.11 0.71
N THR A 390 28.69 -21.99 -0.07
CA THR A 390 28.56 -22.58 -1.40
C THR A 390 28.36 -21.49 -2.44
N ALA A 391 29.28 -21.36 -3.40
CA ALA A 391 29.16 -20.43 -4.53
C ALA A 391 28.32 -21.05 -5.66
N HIS A 392 27.48 -20.23 -6.30
CA HIS A 392 26.62 -20.62 -7.42
C HIS A 392 26.88 -19.79 -8.69
N PRO A 393 28.07 -19.95 -9.35
CA PRO A 393 28.41 -19.14 -10.51
C PRO A 393 27.43 -19.29 -11.68
N ASP A 394 26.81 -20.46 -11.83
CA ASP A 394 25.83 -20.71 -12.89
C ASP A 394 24.54 -19.90 -12.67
N TRP A 395 24.09 -19.72 -11.43
CA TRP A 395 22.96 -18.86 -11.11
C TRP A 395 23.26 -17.39 -11.41
N VAL A 396 24.46 -16.94 -11.04
CA VAL A 396 24.92 -15.57 -11.34
C VAL A 396 25.02 -15.35 -12.85
N ALA A 397 25.56 -16.32 -13.60
CA ALA A 397 25.64 -16.25 -15.06
C ALA A 397 24.25 -16.24 -15.72
N LEU A 398 23.33 -17.07 -15.25
CA LEU A 398 21.96 -17.08 -15.76
C LEU A 398 21.27 -15.74 -15.53
N ALA A 399 21.29 -15.22 -14.30
CA ALA A 399 20.70 -13.92 -13.97
C ALA A 399 21.35 -12.78 -14.77
N GLY A 400 22.68 -12.80 -14.93
CA GLY A 400 23.41 -11.85 -15.77
C GLY A 400 22.96 -11.88 -17.22
N SER A 401 22.68 -13.07 -17.78
CA SER A 401 22.14 -13.20 -19.14
C SER A 401 20.77 -12.55 -19.29
N VAL A 402 19.92 -12.67 -18.27
CA VAL A 402 18.60 -11.99 -18.22
C VAL A 402 18.78 -10.48 -18.13
N VAL A 403 19.65 -9.99 -17.24
CA VAL A 403 19.96 -8.55 -17.09
C VAL A 403 20.42 -7.94 -18.42
N VAL A 404 21.29 -8.62 -19.17
CA VAL A 404 21.73 -8.18 -20.51
C VAL A 404 20.54 -8.02 -21.47
N ARG A 405 19.58 -8.96 -21.46
CA ARG A 405 18.37 -8.87 -22.30
C ARG A 405 17.46 -7.73 -21.89
N LEU A 406 17.26 -7.54 -20.60
CA LEU A 406 16.44 -6.45 -20.06
C LEU A 406 17.07 -5.08 -20.38
N ASN A 407 18.37 -4.93 -20.26
CA ASN A 407 19.08 -3.71 -20.63
C ASN A 407 18.93 -3.38 -22.14
N ALA A 408 18.96 -4.38 -23.00
CA ALA A 408 18.77 -4.22 -24.44
C ALA A 408 17.33 -3.86 -24.84
N ALA A 409 16.36 -4.08 -23.94
CA ALA A 409 14.94 -3.84 -24.21
C ALA A 409 14.44 -2.46 -23.71
N LYS A 410 15.31 -1.63 -23.10
CA LYS A 410 14.96 -0.30 -22.64
C LYS A 410 14.50 0.62 -23.78
N ASN A 411 13.66 1.60 -23.44
CA ASN A 411 13.30 2.69 -24.35
C ASN A 411 14.36 3.81 -24.36
N GLY A 412 14.08 4.89 -25.13
CA GLY A 412 14.97 6.05 -25.24
C GLY A 412 15.19 6.81 -23.93
N ASP A 413 14.26 6.72 -22.99
CA ASP A 413 14.30 7.35 -21.67
C ASP A 413 14.99 6.47 -20.62
N ALA A 414 15.65 5.39 -21.04
CA ALA A 414 16.29 4.39 -20.19
C ALA A 414 15.32 3.64 -19.25
N GLU A 415 14.02 3.65 -19.55
CA GLU A 415 13.01 2.91 -18.83
C GLU A 415 13.00 1.44 -19.27
N TYR A 416 12.87 0.52 -18.32
CA TYR A 416 12.64 -0.89 -18.61
C TYR A 416 11.19 -1.16 -19.01
N PRO A 417 10.95 -2.13 -19.90
CA PRO A 417 9.60 -2.40 -20.37
C PRO A 417 8.70 -2.99 -19.26
N PHE A 418 7.44 -2.55 -19.27
CA PHE A 418 6.37 -3.20 -18.49
C PHE A 418 6.04 -4.57 -19.09
N ILE A 419 5.89 -4.62 -20.42
CA ILE A 419 5.66 -5.88 -21.17
C ILE A 419 6.75 -6.05 -22.23
N LEU A 420 7.28 -7.27 -22.32
CA LEU A 420 8.23 -7.70 -23.36
C LEU A 420 7.58 -8.75 -24.29
N SER A 421 7.98 -8.74 -25.54
CA SER A 421 7.54 -9.70 -26.54
C SER A 421 7.88 -11.14 -26.14
N GLU A 422 6.92 -12.03 -26.12
CA GLU A 422 7.13 -13.47 -25.89
C GLU A 422 7.87 -14.18 -27.04
N GLU A 423 8.06 -13.51 -28.17
CA GLU A 423 8.75 -14.06 -29.34
C GLU A 423 10.20 -13.56 -29.42
N THR A 424 10.42 -12.27 -29.16
CA THR A 424 11.72 -11.63 -29.40
C THR A 424 12.41 -11.13 -28.13
N GLY A 425 11.66 -10.94 -27.04
CA GLY A 425 12.14 -10.28 -25.82
C GLY A 425 12.28 -8.76 -25.95
N ALA A 426 11.82 -8.15 -27.05
CA ALA A 426 11.81 -6.70 -27.21
C ALA A 426 10.73 -6.04 -26.34
N GLY A 427 10.96 -4.81 -25.87
CA GLY A 427 9.97 -4.05 -25.12
C GLY A 427 8.75 -3.67 -25.98
N LEU A 428 7.55 -3.87 -25.44
CA LEU A 428 6.27 -3.57 -26.09
C LEU A 428 5.51 -2.45 -25.37
N GLU A 429 5.49 -2.47 -24.06
CA GLU A 429 4.84 -1.47 -23.23
C GLU A 429 5.80 -0.99 -22.13
N TYR A 430 5.64 0.27 -21.75
CA TYR A 430 6.45 0.96 -20.73
C TYR A 430 5.51 1.69 -19.76
N ASP A 431 6.00 2.68 -19.05
CA ASP A 431 5.24 3.52 -18.12
C ASP A 431 4.77 2.70 -16.91
N SER A 432 5.76 2.16 -16.16
CA SER A 432 5.51 1.27 -15.03
C SER A 432 6.63 1.30 -14.00
N MET A 433 6.29 1.66 -12.75
CA MET A 433 7.22 1.61 -11.63
C MET A 433 7.68 0.19 -11.29
N GLY A 434 6.84 -0.83 -11.52
CA GLY A 434 7.16 -2.22 -11.22
C GLY A 434 8.39 -2.74 -11.97
N SER A 435 8.67 -2.18 -13.15
CA SER A 435 9.85 -2.55 -13.94
C SER A 435 11.18 -2.07 -13.33
N ALA A 436 11.16 -1.30 -12.24
CA ALA A 436 12.33 -1.01 -11.44
C ALA A 436 12.99 -2.27 -10.82
N TRP A 437 12.29 -3.42 -10.80
CA TRP A 437 12.93 -4.71 -10.49
C TRP A 437 14.07 -5.04 -11.45
N CYS A 438 13.99 -4.65 -12.71
CA CYS A 438 15.06 -4.85 -13.68
C CYS A 438 16.30 -4.02 -13.28
N LEU A 439 16.11 -2.78 -12.81
CA LEU A 439 17.18 -1.94 -12.29
C LEU A 439 17.81 -2.54 -11.02
N ALA A 440 16.96 -3.02 -10.10
CA ALA A 440 17.44 -3.68 -8.88
C ALA A 440 18.28 -4.92 -9.19
N ALA A 441 17.85 -5.75 -10.16
CA ALA A 441 18.61 -6.91 -10.61
C ALA A 441 19.95 -6.51 -11.27
N ALA A 442 19.96 -5.48 -12.11
CA ALA A 442 21.19 -4.98 -12.74
C ALA A 442 22.20 -4.45 -11.70
N ALA A 443 21.71 -3.69 -10.72
CA ALA A 443 22.55 -3.16 -9.64
C ALA A 443 23.10 -4.28 -8.74
N LEU A 444 22.29 -5.29 -8.41
CA LEU A 444 22.75 -6.43 -7.62
C LEU A 444 23.78 -7.28 -8.40
N TYR A 445 23.55 -7.49 -9.71
CA TYR A 445 24.50 -8.18 -10.57
C TYR A 445 25.86 -7.45 -10.62
N ALA A 446 25.85 -6.12 -10.83
CA ALA A 446 27.06 -5.31 -10.82
C ALA A 446 27.80 -5.39 -9.47
N LYS A 447 27.05 -5.40 -8.37
CA LYS A 447 27.64 -5.54 -7.02
C LYS A 447 28.33 -6.89 -6.82
N LEU A 448 27.70 -8.00 -7.22
CA LEU A 448 28.24 -9.35 -7.00
C LEU A 448 29.41 -9.68 -7.93
N THR A 449 29.37 -9.19 -9.16
CA THR A 449 30.44 -9.44 -10.14
C THR A 449 31.57 -8.43 -10.11
N GLY A 450 31.37 -7.27 -9.51
CA GLY A 450 32.27 -6.13 -9.57
C GLY A 450 32.28 -5.40 -10.93
N ASP A 451 31.45 -5.79 -11.88
CA ASP A 451 31.33 -5.14 -13.18
C ASP A 451 30.57 -3.81 -13.06
N ARG A 452 31.28 -2.72 -13.22
CA ARG A 452 30.77 -1.35 -13.14
C ARG A 452 30.55 -0.69 -14.50
N SER A 453 30.71 -1.41 -15.59
CA SER A 453 30.60 -0.84 -16.95
C SER A 453 29.22 -0.27 -17.28
N GLY A 454 28.16 -0.76 -16.62
CA GLY A 454 26.79 -0.29 -16.80
C GLY A 454 26.30 0.80 -15.83
N LEU A 455 27.16 1.35 -14.96
CA LEU A 455 26.74 2.30 -13.92
C LEU A 455 26.09 3.57 -14.47
N GLU A 456 26.61 4.16 -15.54
CA GLU A 456 26.05 5.36 -16.16
C GLU A 456 24.63 5.11 -16.68
N GLU A 457 24.42 3.96 -17.31
CA GLU A 457 23.10 3.59 -17.82
C GLU A 457 22.11 3.24 -16.70
N MET A 458 22.58 2.62 -15.61
CA MET A 458 21.76 2.41 -14.41
C MET A 458 21.38 3.73 -13.75
N ALA A 459 22.29 4.71 -13.71
CA ALA A 459 22.01 6.05 -13.19
C ALA A 459 20.94 6.78 -14.02
N ARG A 460 20.95 6.62 -15.36
CA ARG A 460 19.90 7.17 -16.23
C ARG A 460 18.55 6.52 -15.96
N SER A 461 18.52 5.21 -15.81
CA SER A 461 17.27 4.48 -15.47
C SER A 461 16.75 4.89 -14.09
N GLU A 462 17.64 5.02 -13.11
CA GLU A 462 17.27 5.47 -11.76
C GLU A 462 16.67 6.86 -11.76
N ALA A 463 17.30 7.82 -12.45
CA ALA A 463 16.79 9.18 -12.58
C ALA A 463 15.42 9.22 -13.26
N HIS A 464 15.19 8.40 -14.30
CA HIS A 464 13.88 8.25 -14.92
C HIS A 464 12.80 7.81 -13.90
N TYR A 465 13.05 6.71 -13.16
CA TYR A 465 12.08 6.22 -12.18
C TYR A 465 11.84 7.19 -11.04
N TYR A 466 12.88 7.87 -10.58
CA TYR A 466 12.73 8.90 -9.55
C TYR A 466 11.84 10.06 -10.05
N GLU A 467 12.18 10.65 -11.19
CA GLU A 467 11.50 11.83 -11.72
C GLU A 467 10.08 11.54 -12.21
N ALA A 468 9.87 10.39 -12.88
CA ALA A 468 8.58 10.04 -13.44
C ALA A 468 7.55 9.63 -12.37
N PHE A 469 7.98 9.04 -11.27
CA PHE A 469 7.09 8.42 -10.28
C PHE A 469 7.28 8.99 -8.86
N VAL A 470 8.45 8.81 -8.24
CA VAL A 470 8.67 9.14 -6.82
C VAL A 470 8.56 10.64 -6.57
N ALA A 471 9.24 11.46 -7.36
CA ALA A 471 9.20 12.91 -7.23
C ALA A 471 7.81 13.49 -7.53
N ARG A 472 6.99 12.78 -8.30
CA ARG A 472 5.60 13.16 -8.55
C ARG A 472 4.63 12.67 -7.48
N GLY A 473 5.02 11.68 -6.66
CA GLY A 473 4.14 11.07 -5.68
C GLY A 473 3.03 10.22 -6.29
N GLU A 474 3.29 9.60 -7.43
CA GLU A 474 2.34 8.78 -8.17
C GLU A 474 3.07 7.54 -8.74
N CYS A 475 3.33 6.54 -7.90
CA CYS A 475 3.88 5.26 -8.35
C CYS A 475 2.75 4.32 -8.77
N TYR A 476 2.84 3.77 -9.96
CA TYR A 476 1.83 2.86 -10.52
C TYR A 476 2.47 1.80 -11.42
N GLY A 477 1.67 0.80 -11.79
CA GLY A 477 2.13 -0.28 -12.63
C GLY A 477 3.05 -1.23 -11.86
N GLY A 478 2.71 -1.54 -10.62
CA GLY A 478 3.34 -2.59 -9.83
C GLY A 478 3.01 -3.97 -10.41
N PRO A 479 2.15 -4.77 -9.76
CA PRO A 479 1.75 -6.06 -10.28
C PRO A 479 0.84 -5.93 -11.51
N LEU A 480 0.75 -6.99 -12.28
CA LEU A 480 -0.01 -7.04 -13.53
C LEU A 480 -1.54 -7.11 -13.33
N ASP A 481 -2.01 -7.45 -12.14
CA ASP A 481 -3.42 -7.65 -11.82
C ASP A 481 -4.16 -6.37 -11.38
N THR A 482 -3.48 -5.24 -11.33
CA THR A 482 -4.03 -3.96 -10.84
C THR A 482 -4.19 -2.89 -11.92
N ASP A 483 -4.04 -3.22 -13.18
CA ASP A 483 -4.22 -2.32 -14.34
C ASP A 483 -3.46 -0.99 -14.24
N LYS A 484 -2.23 -1.05 -13.76
CA LYS A 484 -1.43 0.15 -13.47
C LYS A 484 -2.12 1.11 -12.48
N ALA A 485 -2.90 0.60 -11.53
CA ALA A 485 -3.37 1.41 -10.41
C ALA A 485 -2.19 2.01 -9.65
N VAL A 486 -2.42 3.15 -9.01
CA VAL A 486 -1.45 3.73 -8.08
C VAL A 486 -1.36 2.81 -6.86
N ASP A 487 -0.14 2.39 -6.51
CA ASP A 487 0.12 1.34 -5.53
C ASP A 487 1.36 1.59 -4.67
N SER A 488 1.49 0.81 -3.60
CA SER A 488 2.68 0.78 -2.74
C SER A 488 3.69 -0.27 -3.17
N GLU A 489 3.36 -1.14 -4.11
CA GLU A 489 4.14 -2.34 -4.43
C GLU A 489 5.27 -2.07 -5.41
N GLY A 490 4.98 -1.30 -6.47
CA GLY A 490 5.97 -0.96 -7.48
C GLY A 490 7.18 -0.21 -6.92
N VAL A 491 6.96 0.67 -5.94
CA VAL A 491 8.06 1.44 -5.32
C VAL A 491 9.02 0.55 -4.53
N LEU A 492 8.59 -0.63 -4.04
CA LEU A 492 9.45 -1.55 -3.31
C LEU A 492 10.64 -2.04 -4.14
N ALA A 493 10.46 -2.17 -5.45
CA ALA A 493 11.54 -2.50 -6.38
C ALA A 493 12.58 -1.37 -6.47
N TYR A 494 12.10 -0.14 -6.62
CA TYR A 494 12.95 1.04 -6.70
C TYR A 494 13.71 1.32 -5.39
N ILE A 495 13.09 1.12 -4.24
CA ILE A 495 13.73 1.21 -2.92
C ILE A 495 14.99 0.33 -2.87
N ARG A 496 14.91 -0.91 -3.38
CA ARG A 496 16.06 -1.82 -3.47
C ARG A 496 17.12 -1.33 -4.44
N ALA A 497 16.70 -0.83 -5.61
CA ALA A 497 17.61 -0.30 -6.62
C ALA A 497 18.40 0.92 -6.09
N ALA A 498 17.73 1.88 -5.46
CA ALA A 498 18.34 3.07 -4.90
C ALA A 498 19.37 2.72 -3.80
N ARG A 499 19.05 1.77 -2.91
CA ARG A 499 19.99 1.25 -1.92
C ARG A 499 21.23 0.65 -2.59
N LEU A 500 21.05 -0.25 -3.56
CA LEU A 500 22.14 -0.93 -4.24
C LEU A 500 23.05 0.04 -5.01
N LEU A 501 22.47 1.06 -5.63
CA LEU A 501 23.25 2.11 -6.31
C LEU A 501 24.07 2.93 -5.31
N HIS A 502 23.51 3.25 -4.13
CA HIS A 502 24.31 3.87 -3.06
C HIS A 502 25.45 2.96 -2.60
N GLU A 503 25.21 1.66 -2.40
CA GLU A 503 26.24 0.69 -2.03
C GLU A 503 27.35 0.59 -3.10
N LEU A 504 27.02 0.71 -4.38
CA LEU A 504 27.97 0.65 -5.49
C LEU A 504 28.80 1.93 -5.65
N THR A 505 28.19 3.10 -5.45
CA THR A 505 28.79 4.40 -5.82
C THR A 505 29.24 5.24 -4.63
N GLY A 506 28.56 5.09 -3.48
CA GLY A 506 28.72 5.98 -2.32
C GLY A 506 28.07 7.36 -2.50
N GLU A 507 27.31 7.60 -3.58
CA GLU A 507 26.72 8.90 -3.88
C GLU A 507 25.53 9.20 -2.98
N ALA A 508 25.59 10.30 -2.24
CA ALA A 508 24.51 10.75 -1.35
C ALA A 508 23.17 11.03 -2.08
N LEU A 509 23.19 11.16 -3.41
CA LEU A 509 21.97 11.28 -4.23
C LEU A 509 21.04 10.09 -4.00
N TYR A 510 21.57 8.88 -4.08
CA TYR A 510 20.76 7.65 -3.94
C TYR A 510 20.23 7.45 -2.53
N LEU A 511 20.89 7.95 -1.48
CA LEU A 511 20.30 7.97 -0.13
C LEU A 511 19.12 8.93 -0.02
N ARG A 512 19.18 10.10 -0.67
CA ARG A 512 18.05 11.02 -0.72
C ARG A 512 16.86 10.40 -1.47
N HIS A 513 17.13 9.80 -2.63
CA HIS A 513 16.11 9.14 -3.44
C HIS A 513 15.50 7.92 -2.71
N LEU A 514 16.32 7.15 -1.99
CA LEU A 514 15.88 6.07 -1.11
C LEU A 514 14.94 6.60 -0.01
N ARG A 515 15.31 7.72 0.62
CA ARG A 515 14.47 8.36 1.64
C ARG A 515 13.13 8.80 1.06
N ASP A 516 13.10 9.39 -0.12
CA ASP A 516 11.89 9.87 -0.76
C ASP A 516 10.98 8.70 -1.20
N ALA A 517 11.58 7.63 -1.71
CA ALA A 517 10.85 6.42 -2.06
C ALA A 517 10.24 5.72 -0.83
N LEU A 518 10.98 5.64 0.27
CA LEU A 518 10.45 5.15 1.54
C LEU A 518 9.37 6.08 2.11
N ALA A 519 9.54 7.41 1.98
CA ALA A 519 8.53 8.36 2.41
C ALA A 519 7.22 8.21 1.59
N TYR A 520 7.32 7.93 0.29
CA TYR A 520 6.16 7.57 -0.52
C TYR A 520 5.50 6.28 -0.02
N GLU A 521 6.25 5.20 0.20
CA GLU A 521 5.72 3.95 0.77
C GLU A 521 5.04 4.20 2.12
N PHE A 522 5.64 5.02 2.98
CA PHE A 522 5.07 5.36 4.28
C PHE A 522 3.75 6.12 4.20
N THR A 523 3.42 6.75 3.07
CA THR A 523 2.09 7.32 2.86
C THR A 523 0.99 6.27 2.77
N TYR A 524 1.31 5.02 2.48
CA TYR A 524 0.37 3.87 2.53
C TYR A 524 0.35 3.18 3.89
N LYS A 525 1.36 3.39 4.71
CA LYS A 525 1.56 2.70 5.98
C LYS A 525 0.75 3.37 7.09
N LEU A 526 -0.20 2.65 7.67
CA LEU A 526 -1.06 3.20 8.72
C LEU A 526 -0.24 3.72 9.91
N CYS A 527 -0.63 4.87 10.44
CA CYS A 527 -0.02 5.48 11.62
C CYS A 527 -0.85 5.29 12.90
N TYR A 528 -2.01 4.66 12.81
CA TYR A 528 -2.94 4.46 13.91
C TYR A 528 -3.60 3.08 13.84
N ASN A 529 -4.21 2.65 14.92
CA ASN A 529 -4.94 1.40 15.00
C ASN A 529 -6.41 1.63 14.65
N SER A 530 -6.85 1.10 13.50
CA SER A 530 -8.26 1.08 13.15
C SER A 530 -9.02 0.23 14.15
N PRO A 531 -10.16 0.68 14.68
CA PRO A 531 -10.95 -0.11 15.61
C PRO A 531 -11.56 -1.31 14.85
N LEU A 532 -11.20 -2.50 15.30
CA LEU A 532 -11.65 -3.75 14.72
C LEU A 532 -12.65 -4.42 15.66
N ALA A 533 -13.93 -4.37 15.32
CA ALA A 533 -14.98 -5.04 16.09
C ALA A 533 -15.26 -6.47 15.60
N VAL A 534 -14.80 -6.81 14.39
CA VAL A 534 -15.17 -8.05 13.70
C VAL A 534 -14.10 -9.12 13.85
N PRO A 535 -14.47 -10.39 14.21
CA PRO A 535 -13.52 -11.48 14.24
C PRO A 535 -13.02 -11.86 12.84
N PRO A 536 -11.85 -12.52 12.71
CA PRO A 536 -10.96 -12.85 13.81
C PRO A 536 -10.10 -11.69 14.30
N LEU A 537 -9.83 -10.66 13.47
CA LEU A 537 -8.87 -9.61 13.79
C LEU A 537 -9.23 -8.86 15.08
N GLY A 538 -10.50 -8.49 15.26
CA GLY A 538 -10.96 -7.82 16.47
C GLY A 538 -10.80 -8.67 17.73
N ARG A 539 -11.07 -9.99 17.63
CA ARG A 539 -10.96 -10.91 18.76
C ARG A 539 -9.52 -11.08 19.25
N ILE A 540 -8.56 -11.14 18.35
CA ILE A 540 -7.14 -11.32 18.69
C ILE A 540 -6.42 -10.03 19.02
N GLY A 541 -7.11 -8.87 18.93
CA GLY A 541 -6.50 -7.58 19.16
C GLY A 541 -5.43 -7.22 18.13
N TRP A 542 -5.63 -7.62 16.88
CA TRP A 542 -4.74 -7.27 15.76
C TRP A 542 -4.68 -5.75 15.58
N SER A 543 -3.54 -5.22 15.21
CA SER A 543 -3.36 -3.79 15.00
C SER A 543 -3.02 -3.46 13.55
N SER A 544 -3.60 -2.38 13.02
CA SER A 544 -3.36 -1.91 11.66
C SER A 544 -2.13 -1.03 11.53
N SER A 545 -1.74 -0.33 12.60
CA SER A 545 -0.56 0.54 12.60
C SER A 545 0.70 -0.23 12.21
N GLY A 546 1.50 0.32 11.31
CA GLY A 546 2.71 -0.30 10.77
C GLY A 546 2.49 -1.17 9.53
N GLY A 547 1.24 -1.54 9.21
CA GLY A 547 0.90 -2.21 7.95
C GLY A 547 0.60 -1.23 6.84
N SER A 548 0.89 -1.59 5.59
CA SER A 548 0.66 -0.73 4.42
C SER A 548 -0.54 -1.17 3.61
N ILE A 549 -1.39 -0.23 3.24
CA ILE A 549 -2.45 -0.41 2.24
C ILE A 549 -1.78 -0.77 0.92
N THR A 550 -2.25 -1.82 0.25
CA THR A 550 -1.61 -2.35 -0.95
C THR A 550 -1.66 -1.37 -2.12
N SER A 551 -2.86 -0.88 -2.43
CA SER A 551 -3.06 0.03 -3.56
C SER A 551 -4.37 0.79 -3.44
N THR A 552 -4.60 1.72 -4.36
CA THR A 552 -5.86 2.45 -4.44
C THR A 552 -7.02 1.56 -4.88
N CYS A 553 -6.76 0.45 -5.59
CA CYS A 553 -7.79 -0.51 -6.00
C CYS A 553 -7.94 -1.69 -5.04
N ASN A 554 -6.90 -2.02 -4.27
CA ASN A 554 -6.87 -3.08 -3.27
C ASN A 554 -6.55 -2.49 -1.89
N PRO A 555 -7.56 -1.99 -1.17
CA PRO A 555 -7.35 -1.19 0.04
C PRO A 555 -7.03 -1.98 1.31
N HIS A 556 -7.00 -3.31 1.25
CA HIS A 556 -6.58 -4.15 2.38
C HIS A 556 -5.09 -4.00 2.66
N ILE A 557 -4.66 -4.39 3.86
CA ILE A 557 -3.24 -4.45 4.19
C ILE A 557 -2.67 -5.76 3.67
N HIS A 558 -1.49 -5.65 3.04
CA HIS A 558 -0.71 -6.78 2.53
C HIS A 558 0.66 -6.84 3.21
N PRO A 559 1.19 -8.02 3.55
CA PRO A 559 2.50 -8.15 4.20
C PRO A 559 3.70 -7.68 3.36
N MET A 560 3.54 -7.43 2.07
CA MET A 560 4.63 -7.13 1.14
C MET A 560 5.50 -5.94 1.53
N SER A 561 4.92 -4.91 2.15
CA SER A 561 5.67 -3.73 2.60
C SER A 561 6.73 -4.05 3.66
N SER A 562 6.61 -5.18 4.36
CA SER A 562 7.63 -5.62 5.31
C SER A 562 8.89 -6.20 4.63
N THR A 563 8.84 -6.45 3.34
CA THR A 563 9.99 -7.00 2.58
C THR A 563 11.13 -5.99 2.35
N VAL A 564 10.92 -4.70 2.67
CA VAL A 564 11.95 -3.64 2.59
C VAL A 564 12.50 -3.22 3.97
N LEU A 565 12.33 -4.04 4.99
CA LEU A 565 12.89 -3.78 6.33
C LEU A 565 14.41 -3.56 6.30
N ASP A 566 15.13 -4.30 5.47
CA ASP A 566 16.59 -4.14 5.31
C ASP A 566 16.94 -2.78 4.72
N GLU A 567 16.16 -2.26 3.79
CA GLU A 567 16.35 -0.95 3.15
C GLU A 567 16.03 0.19 4.12
N ILE A 568 14.99 0.05 4.94
CA ILE A 568 14.67 1.02 6.00
C ILE A 568 15.81 1.05 7.03
N ALA A 569 16.28 -0.13 7.47
CA ALA A 569 17.40 -0.23 8.40
C ALA A 569 18.71 0.33 7.81
N TYR A 570 18.95 0.08 6.51
CA TYR A 570 20.09 0.63 5.79
C TYR A 570 20.07 2.16 5.76
N LEU A 571 18.92 2.75 5.40
CA LEU A 571 18.77 4.22 5.42
C LEU A 571 19.00 4.76 6.83
N GLN A 572 18.44 4.13 7.86
CA GLN A 572 18.63 4.55 9.25
C GLN A 572 20.08 4.49 9.69
N ALA A 573 20.85 3.51 9.20
CA ALA A 573 22.28 3.39 9.53
C ALA A 573 23.16 4.45 8.84
N HIS A 574 22.78 4.92 7.64
CA HIS A 574 23.59 5.83 6.82
C HIS A 574 23.12 7.29 6.88
N ALA A 575 21.86 7.53 7.15
CA ALA A 575 21.24 8.84 7.32
C ALA A 575 20.19 8.79 8.45
N PRO A 576 20.63 8.76 9.72
CA PRO A 576 19.73 8.61 10.87
C PRO A 576 18.63 9.67 10.89
N ASP A 577 17.38 9.23 11.10
CA ASP A 577 16.20 10.05 11.08
C ASP A 577 15.14 9.47 12.04
N ALA A 578 14.50 10.31 12.84
CA ALA A 578 13.54 9.88 13.86
C ALA A 578 12.29 9.22 13.27
N TYR A 579 11.82 9.72 12.12
CA TYR A 579 10.67 9.15 11.42
C TYR A 579 10.98 7.78 10.84
N VAL A 580 12.13 7.65 10.17
CA VAL A 580 12.59 6.38 9.61
C VAL A 580 12.78 5.33 10.72
N ALA A 581 13.36 5.73 11.88
CA ALA A 581 13.52 4.85 13.04
C ALA A 581 12.17 4.36 13.59
N ALA A 582 11.19 5.27 13.72
CA ALA A 582 9.86 4.94 14.18
C ALA A 582 9.14 4.00 13.21
N ARG A 583 9.21 4.28 11.89
CA ARG A 583 8.61 3.43 10.85
C ARG A 583 9.27 2.06 10.75
N LEU A 584 10.58 1.96 10.99
CA LEU A 584 11.28 0.68 11.11
C LEU A 584 10.72 -0.16 12.27
N ALA A 585 10.57 0.46 13.44
CA ALA A 585 10.03 -0.20 14.62
C ALA A 585 8.57 -0.66 14.40
N ASP A 586 7.72 0.20 13.82
CA ASP A 586 6.34 -0.12 13.50
C ASP A 586 6.24 -1.28 12.52
N THR A 587 6.99 -1.24 11.42
CA THR A 587 6.96 -2.28 10.39
C THR A 587 7.44 -3.62 10.94
N LEU A 588 8.49 -3.61 11.76
CA LEU A 588 9.01 -4.82 12.40
C LEU A 588 8.03 -5.40 13.42
N ALA A 589 7.37 -4.57 14.23
CA ALA A 589 6.36 -5.04 15.18
C ALA A 589 5.13 -5.58 14.45
N TRP A 590 4.64 -4.84 13.43
CA TRP A 590 3.47 -5.23 12.66
C TRP A 590 3.67 -6.57 11.92
N SER A 591 4.81 -6.78 11.26
CA SER A 591 5.08 -8.00 10.49
C SER A 591 5.03 -9.28 11.32
N ARG A 592 5.31 -9.19 12.62
CA ARG A 592 5.35 -10.34 13.56
C ARG A 592 3.97 -10.77 14.09
N GLN A 593 2.91 -10.05 13.75
CA GLN A 593 1.54 -10.43 14.12
C GLN A 593 0.74 -11.02 12.94
N CYS A 594 1.34 -11.22 11.76
CA CYS A 594 0.63 -11.59 10.55
C CYS A 594 0.41 -13.10 10.37
N HIS A 595 0.87 -13.95 11.30
CA HIS A 595 0.75 -15.40 11.19
C HIS A 595 0.09 -16.01 12.41
N ASN A 596 -0.48 -17.19 12.24
CA ASN A 596 -0.99 -18.00 13.35
C ASN A 596 0.15 -18.43 14.29
N THR A 597 0.13 -18.04 15.56
CA THR A 597 1.08 -18.49 16.58
C THR A 597 0.68 -19.86 17.17
N PHE A 598 -0.57 -20.26 16.98
CA PHE A 598 -1.12 -21.59 17.23
C PHE A 598 -2.19 -21.90 16.18
N ASP A 599 -2.58 -23.17 16.05
CA ASP A 599 -3.56 -23.58 15.05
C ASP A 599 -4.88 -22.81 15.18
N ARG A 600 -5.37 -22.24 14.07
CA ARG A 600 -6.64 -21.51 13.95
C ARG A 600 -6.74 -20.23 14.81
N GLU A 601 -5.65 -19.56 15.10
CA GLU A 601 -5.70 -18.25 15.80
C GLU A 601 -6.53 -17.23 15.00
N TYR A 602 -6.41 -17.26 13.66
CA TYR A 602 -7.17 -16.43 12.72
C TYR A 602 -8.43 -17.14 12.17
N ASP A 603 -8.97 -18.15 12.92
CA ASP A 603 -10.11 -18.99 12.54
C ASP A 603 -9.86 -19.93 11.34
N TYR A 604 -8.65 -19.95 10.78
CA TYR A 604 -8.27 -20.85 9.69
C TYR A 604 -6.81 -21.31 9.86
N GLY A 605 -6.48 -22.40 9.18
CA GLY A 605 -5.11 -22.86 8.97
C GLY A 605 -4.38 -23.31 10.24
N ARG A 606 -3.10 -23.56 10.08
CA ARG A 606 -2.21 -24.09 11.11
C ARG A 606 -1.24 -23.02 11.62
N LYS A 607 -0.56 -23.32 12.71
CA LYS A 607 0.55 -22.50 13.22
C LYS A 607 1.56 -22.19 12.10
N GLY A 608 1.91 -20.91 11.96
CA GLY A 608 2.80 -20.38 10.92
C GLY A 608 2.10 -19.94 9.64
N TRP A 609 0.82 -20.30 9.42
CA TRP A 609 0.07 -19.80 8.27
C TRP A 609 -0.27 -18.35 8.44
N MET A 610 -0.31 -17.62 7.33
CA MET A 610 -0.69 -16.20 7.27
C MET A 610 -1.74 -15.96 6.19
N SER A 611 -2.52 -14.89 6.35
CA SER A 611 -3.42 -14.41 5.29
C SER A 611 -2.64 -13.62 4.25
N GLU A 612 -3.07 -13.71 3.00
CA GLU A 612 -2.64 -12.81 1.94
C GLU A 612 -3.08 -11.37 2.24
N ARG A 613 -4.29 -11.20 2.77
CA ARG A 613 -4.95 -9.92 2.97
C ARG A 613 -5.48 -9.76 4.38
N PHE A 614 -5.33 -8.56 4.94
CA PHE A 614 -5.93 -8.18 6.21
C PHE A 614 -6.94 -7.05 5.97
N CYS A 615 -8.23 -7.40 6.09
CA CYS A 615 -9.33 -6.44 5.92
C CYS A 615 -9.53 -5.66 7.22
N TYR A 616 -8.69 -4.68 7.46
CA TYR A 616 -8.58 -3.91 8.70
C TYR A 616 -9.71 -2.89 8.92
N SER A 617 -10.58 -2.71 7.94
CA SER A 617 -11.70 -1.79 7.99
C SER A 617 -13.00 -2.53 7.70
N GLU A 618 -14.04 -2.24 8.46
CA GLU A 618 -15.36 -2.85 8.24
C GLU A 618 -15.94 -2.56 6.85
N GLY A 619 -15.58 -1.41 6.24
CA GLY A 619 -15.95 -1.10 4.86
C GLY A 619 -15.30 -2.02 3.82
N LEU A 620 -14.27 -2.78 4.21
CA LEU A 620 -13.55 -3.72 3.35
C LEU A 620 -13.97 -5.17 3.55
N GLN A 621 -14.78 -5.46 4.56
CA GLN A 621 -15.19 -6.82 4.90
C GLN A 621 -16.19 -7.34 3.88
N SER A 622 -15.76 -8.28 3.07
CA SER A 622 -16.61 -8.96 2.10
C SER A 622 -16.87 -10.43 2.44
N GLN A 623 -16.08 -10.98 3.36
CA GLN A 623 -16.18 -12.40 3.75
C GLN A 623 -17.16 -12.59 4.90
N LYS A 624 -17.78 -13.77 4.92
CA LYS A 624 -18.71 -14.18 5.96
C LYS A 624 -18.36 -15.59 6.41
N TYR A 625 -18.55 -15.85 7.70
CA TYR A 625 -18.57 -17.20 8.22
C TYR A 625 -19.75 -18.01 7.68
N PRO A 626 -19.76 -19.36 7.79
CA PRO A 626 -20.87 -20.19 7.34
C PRO A 626 -22.22 -19.86 7.99
N ASP A 627 -22.23 -19.28 9.16
CA ASP A 627 -23.41 -18.82 9.89
C ASP A 627 -23.93 -17.44 9.41
N GLY A 628 -23.24 -16.82 8.42
CA GLY A 628 -23.58 -15.53 7.87
C GLY A 628 -23.01 -14.32 8.63
N SER A 629 -22.31 -14.53 9.75
CA SER A 629 -21.64 -13.45 10.48
C SER A 629 -20.44 -12.90 9.67
N PRO A 630 -20.14 -11.60 9.79
CA PRO A 630 -19.03 -11.00 9.05
C PRO A 630 -17.66 -11.45 9.58
N ALA A 631 -16.70 -11.62 8.68
CA ALA A 631 -15.31 -11.91 8.96
C ALA A 631 -14.39 -10.84 8.37
N SER A 632 -13.22 -10.62 8.98
CA SER A 632 -12.28 -9.55 8.63
C SER A 632 -10.94 -10.03 8.04
N THR A 633 -10.89 -11.23 7.53
CA THR A 633 -9.67 -11.77 6.89
C THR A 633 -9.85 -12.04 5.42
#